data_d3ddf45120b4cc54fbd07aed3f4dbdbd
#
_entry.id   d3ddf45120b4cc54fbd07aed3f4dbdbd
#
_cell.length_a   1.000
_cell.length_b   1.000
_cell.length_c   1.000
_cell.angle_alpha   90.00
_cell.angle_beta   90.00
_cell.angle_gamma   90.00
#
_symmetry.space_group_name_H-M   'P 1'
#
loop_
_entity.id
_entity.type
_entity.pdbx_description
1 polymer ?
#
loop_
_entity_poly.entity_id
_entity_poly.type
_entity_poly.pdbx_seq_one_letter_code
_entity_poly.pdbx_strand_id
1 'polypeptide(L)'
;MANGASDIIVIGAGFGGLSAAARLAAAGRRVLVLEARGRLGGRATAFDDRETGYRVDNGQHVLAGCYHETFRFLDAIGARDRVALQDSLDVAFIDRAGRRSRLRCPRLPAPWHLAVGVARWSGIGWRDRLPLAKLGAALKPGAAPPPPTETVAAWLARLRQTPRMIEMLWEPLAVAALNQGIDQALAGPFVRVLAQMFTGATRDAALGMTATPLDEMYAEPARAFIEARGGEVRLNALARVAVRGGRIESVTVRGDALPLPGAVIAAVPWFGLPGLFQDPEGTLTPLLAAASGTAASPIVTVNLWLDRPVLPDAFVGLPGRTMQWVFDTSQIRRTSAGSAPGSAPGSAAGSAAGHLSLVSSGAEAVLRQSNDALIALAWRELRDAVPEAAAATLVRATVVREPQASFSLAPGQPARPGTRTAVAGLLLASDWVDTGLPATIESAVVSGHRAADDILSGRAQPDGPPRG
;
A
#
# COMPACT_ATOMS: atom_id res chain seq x y z
N MET A 1 31.35 17.20 -20.54
CA MET A 1 29.93 17.36 -20.15
C MET A 1 29.90 17.86 -18.73
N ALA A 2 29.40 19.05 -18.50
CA ALA A 2 29.45 19.74 -17.20
C ALA A 2 28.63 18.91 -16.18
N ASN A 3 29.28 18.43 -15.12
CA ASN A 3 28.67 17.86 -13.94
C ASN A 3 27.87 18.95 -13.20
N GLY A 4 26.72 19.34 -13.74
CA GLY A 4 25.83 20.28 -13.07
C GLY A 4 25.26 19.62 -11.82
N ALA A 5 25.46 20.21 -10.65
CA ALA A 5 24.88 19.77 -9.38
C ALA A 5 23.37 19.54 -9.53
N SER A 6 22.86 18.46 -8.95
CA SER A 6 21.41 18.23 -8.90
C SER A 6 20.76 19.25 -7.97
N ASP A 7 19.64 19.85 -8.40
CA ASP A 7 18.96 20.87 -7.61
C ASP A 7 18.30 20.26 -6.37
N ILE A 8 17.88 18.98 -6.47
CA ILE A 8 17.14 18.27 -5.45
C ILE A 8 17.63 16.83 -5.33
N ILE A 9 17.83 16.37 -4.10
CA ILE A 9 18.12 14.97 -3.81
C ILE A 9 16.87 14.32 -3.18
N VAL A 10 16.45 13.18 -3.71
CA VAL A 10 15.40 12.33 -3.15
C VAL A 10 16.04 11.05 -2.64
N ILE A 11 15.87 10.75 -1.35
CA ILE A 11 16.46 9.56 -0.70
C ILE A 11 15.39 8.52 -0.48
N GLY A 12 15.41 7.43 -1.24
CA GLY A 12 14.45 6.34 -1.28
C GLY A 12 13.65 6.31 -2.57
N ALA A 13 13.64 5.15 -3.24
CA ALA A 13 12.96 4.92 -4.52
C ALA A 13 11.70 4.02 -4.37
N GLY A 14 10.90 4.27 -3.35
CA GLY A 14 9.53 3.77 -3.22
C GLY A 14 8.52 4.73 -3.85
N PHE A 15 7.21 4.46 -3.69
CA PHE A 15 6.13 5.30 -4.25
C PHE A 15 6.27 6.78 -3.86
N GLY A 16 6.54 7.09 -2.59
CA GLY A 16 6.68 8.49 -2.14
C GLY A 16 7.83 9.23 -2.82
N GLY A 17 9.01 8.59 -2.90
CA GLY A 17 10.19 9.20 -3.51
C GLY A 17 10.09 9.32 -5.02
N LEU A 18 9.65 8.25 -5.70
CA LEU A 18 9.53 8.24 -7.16
C LEU A 18 8.42 9.17 -7.66
N SER A 19 7.30 9.30 -6.95
CA SER A 19 6.25 10.25 -7.31
C SER A 19 6.70 11.70 -7.12
N ALA A 20 7.42 12.00 -6.03
CA ALA A 20 8.02 13.31 -5.82
C ALA A 20 9.03 13.65 -6.92
N ALA A 21 9.95 12.72 -7.21
CA ALA A 21 10.98 12.90 -8.22
C ALA A 21 10.39 13.09 -9.62
N ALA A 22 9.39 12.29 -10.00
CA ALA A 22 8.71 12.42 -11.29
C ALA A 22 8.02 13.77 -11.43
N ARG A 23 7.31 14.24 -10.37
CA ARG A 23 6.64 15.54 -10.37
C ARG A 23 7.63 16.71 -10.49
N LEU A 24 8.76 16.64 -9.80
CA LEU A 24 9.84 17.63 -9.91
C LEU A 24 10.50 17.61 -11.29
N ALA A 25 10.80 16.42 -11.83
CA ALA A 25 11.37 16.27 -13.17
C ALA A 25 10.40 16.77 -14.26
N ALA A 26 9.09 16.56 -14.11
CA ALA A 26 8.06 17.10 -14.99
C ALA A 26 8.05 18.65 -14.98
N ALA A 27 8.41 19.27 -13.84
CA ALA A 27 8.56 20.71 -13.71
C ALA A 27 9.94 21.24 -14.11
N GLY A 28 10.78 20.43 -14.78
CA GLY A 28 12.10 20.82 -15.30
C GLY A 28 13.20 20.91 -14.23
N ARG A 29 13.00 20.34 -13.04
CA ARG A 29 14.04 20.31 -12.00
C ARG A 29 14.96 19.11 -12.19
N ARG A 30 16.26 19.30 -11.99
CA ARG A 30 17.23 18.20 -11.99
C ARG A 30 17.20 17.47 -10.66
N VAL A 31 16.78 16.19 -10.69
CA VAL A 31 16.59 15.37 -9.51
C VAL A 31 17.59 14.22 -9.51
N LEU A 32 18.23 14.00 -8.36
CA LEU A 32 19.00 12.80 -8.07
C LEU A 32 18.23 11.93 -7.08
N VAL A 33 17.82 10.72 -7.49
CA VAL A 33 17.21 9.73 -6.60
C VAL A 33 18.28 8.75 -6.12
N LEU A 34 18.37 8.58 -4.81
CA LEU A 34 19.30 7.66 -4.15
C LEU A 34 18.54 6.51 -3.47
N GLU A 35 18.76 5.30 -3.95
CA GLU A 35 18.17 4.08 -3.36
C GLU A 35 19.28 3.22 -2.74
N ALA A 36 19.11 2.88 -1.46
CA ALA A 36 20.09 2.10 -0.71
C ALA A 36 20.25 0.67 -1.21
N ARG A 37 19.17 0.09 -1.73
CA ARG A 37 19.13 -1.29 -2.24
C ARG A 37 19.53 -1.35 -3.71
N GLY A 38 19.85 -2.57 -4.19
CA GLY A 38 20.11 -2.85 -5.61
C GLY A 38 18.85 -2.96 -6.47
N ARG A 39 17.67 -2.57 -5.95
CA ARG A 39 16.38 -2.62 -6.64
C ARG A 39 15.48 -1.46 -6.22
N LEU A 40 14.60 -1.06 -7.13
CA LEU A 40 13.59 -0.04 -6.90
C LEU A 40 12.35 -0.60 -6.18
N GLY A 41 11.45 0.27 -5.77
CA GLY A 41 10.11 -0.08 -5.32
C GLY A 41 9.91 -0.09 -3.80
N GLY A 42 10.98 -0.05 -3.02
CA GLY A 42 10.87 0.00 -1.55
C GLY A 42 10.13 -1.21 -0.98
N ARG A 43 8.97 -0.99 -0.31
CA ARG A 43 8.09 -2.04 0.24
C ARG A 43 7.06 -2.59 -0.76
N ALA A 44 6.91 -1.98 -1.94
CA ALA A 44 6.06 -2.47 -3.03
C ALA A 44 6.97 -2.85 -4.21
N THR A 45 7.48 -4.07 -4.19
CA THR A 45 8.50 -4.56 -5.11
C THR A 45 8.30 -6.04 -5.41
N ALA A 46 8.94 -6.53 -6.47
CA ALA A 46 9.01 -7.93 -6.81
C ALA A 46 10.44 -8.46 -6.68
N PHE A 47 10.56 -9.76 -6.60
CA PHE A 47 11.85 -10.47 -6.59
C PHE A 47 11.75 -11.78 -7.38
N ASP A 48 12.88 -12.28 -7.86
CA ASP A 48 12.93 -13.55 -8.55
C ASP A 48 12.97 -14.69 -7.53
N ASP A 49 11.99 -15.59 -7.57
CA ASP A 49 12.04 -16.83 -6.81
C ASP A 49 13.09 -17.75 -7.43
N ARG A 50 14.13 -18.06 -6.67
CA ARG A 50 15.33 -18.74 -7.18
C ARG A 50 15.10 -20.16 -7.68
N GLU A 51 14.05 -20.82 -7.18
CA GLU A 51 13.79 -22.21 -7.55
C GLU A 51 12.85 -22.33 -8.75
N THR A 52 11.86 -21.42 -8.85
CA THR A 52 10.91 -21.46 -9.98
C THR A 52 11.31 -20.55 -11.12
N GLY A 53 12.20 -19.57 -10.87
CA GLY A 53 12.49 -18.49 -11.83
C GLY A 53 11.33 -17.52 -12.03
N TYR A 54 10.21 -17.70 -11.32
CA TYR A 54 9.09 -16.77 -11.37
C TYR A 54 9.39 -15.48 -10.63
N ARG A 55 8.95 -14.37 -11.21
CA ARG A 55 8.95 -13.08 -10.54
C ARG A 55 7.74 -12.99 -9.63
N VAL A 56 7.98 -12.85 -8.33
CA VAL A 56 6.98 -12.86 -7.26
C VAL A 56 6.96 -11.51 -6.58
N ASP A 57 5.78 -10.93 -6.40
CA ASP A 57 5.60 -9.72 -5.61
C ASP A 57 5.83 -10.03 -4.11
N ASN A 58 6.42 -9.10 -3.36
CA ASN A 58 6.63 -9.26 -1.92
C ASN A 58 5.33 -9.32 -1.12
N GLY A 59 4.22 -9.01 -1.75
CA GLY A 59 2.85 -9.12 -1.27
C GLY A 59 1.89 -8.66 -2.35
N GLN A 60 0.66 -9.15 -2.34
CA GLN A 60 -0.34 -8.70 -3.30
C GLN A 60 -0.81 -7.29 -2.94
N HIS A 61 -0.69 -6.35 -3.87
CA HIS A 61 -1.14 -4.98 -3.70
C HIS A 61 -2.40 -4.74 -4.54
N VAL A 62 -3.44 -4.27 -3.87
CA VAL A 62 -4.71 -3.87 -4.49
C VAL A 62 -4.81 -2.34 -4.41
N LEU A 63 -5.12 -1.70 -5.52
CA LEU A 63 -5.38 -0.27 -5.58
C LEU A 63 -6.89 -0.04 -5.50
N ALA A 64 -7.32 0.98 -4.76
CA ALA A 64 -8.71 1.42 -4.79
C ALA A 64 -8.91 2.51 -5.83
N GLY A 65 -10.08 2.58 -6.46
CA GLY A 65 -10.39 3.60 -7.45
C GLY A 65 -10.27 5.03 -6.94
N CYS A 66 -10.41 5.23 -5.62
CA CYS A 66 -10.20 6.50 -4.94
C CYS A 66 -8.72 6.90 -4.76
N TYR A 67 -7.77 6.12 -5.26
CA TYR A 67 -6.33 6.46 -5.22
C TYR A 67 -5.98 7.46 -6.33
N HIS A 68 -6.58 8.64 -6.27
CA HIS A 68 -6.53 9.62 -7.35
C HIS A 68 -5.12 10.14 -7.62
N GLU A 69 -4.30 10.38 -6.58
CA GLU A 69 -2.92 10.85 -6.77
C GLU A 69 -2.02 9.73 -7.33
N THR A 70 -2.26 8.47 -6.91
CA THR A 70 -1.56 7.32 -7.47
C THR A 70 -1.86 7.18 -8.96
N PHE A 71 -3.12 7.28 -9.37
CA PHE A 71 -3.45 7.21 -10.78
C PHE A 71 -2.90 8.38 -11.59
N ARG A 72 -2.90 9.61 -11.04
CA ARG A 72 -2.21 10.76 -11.67
C ARG A 72 -0.71 10.51 -11.86
N PHE A 73 -0.06 9.93 -10.86
CA PHE A 73 1.34 9.56 -10.96
C PHE A 73 1.56 8.53 -12.06
N LEU A 74 0.75 7.46 -12.10
CA LEU A 74 0.85 6.45 -13.14
C LEU A 74 0.57 7.00 -14.54
N ASP A 75 -0.40 7.90 -14.69
CA ASP A 75 -0.66 8.63 -15.94
C ASP A 75 0.56 9.44 -16.39
N ALA A 76 1.17 10.18 -15.46
CA ALA A 76 2.32 11.03 -15.75
C ALA A 76 3.53 10.25 -16.25
N ILE A 77 3.78 9.06 -15.71
CA ILE A 77 4.90 8.19 -16.11
C ILE A 77 4.54 7.19 -17.22
N GLY A 78 3.32 7.27 -17.80
CA GLY A 78 2.89 6.40 -18.89
C GLY A 78 2.65 4.94 -18.48
N ALA A 79 2.24 4.69 -17.23
CA ALA A 79 2.07 3.35 -16.68
C ALA A 79 0.63 3.02 -16.24
N ARG A 80 -0.35 3.86 -16.62
CA ARG A 80 -1.75 3.74 -16.18
C ARG A 80 -2.40 2.43 -16.63
N ASP A 81 -2.08 1.96 -17.81
CA ASP A 81 -2.56 0.73 -18.43
C ASP A 81 -2.07 -0.55 -17.75
N ARG A 82 -1.05 -0.43 -16.90
CA ARG A 82 -0.51 -1.56 -16.12
C ARG A 82 -1.37 -1.93 -14.91
N VAL A 83 -2.43 -1.17 -14.64
CA VAL A 83 -3.41 -1.44 -13.59
C VAL A 83 -4.79 -1.66 -14.21
N ALA A 84 -5.29 -2.87 -14.06
CA ALA A 84 -6.66 -3.24 -14.42
C ALA A 84 -7.60 -2.83 -13.27
N LEU A 85 -8.30 -1.71 -13.43
CA LEU A 85 -9.29 -1.23 -12.47
C LEU A 85 -10.68 -1.72 -12.89
N GLN A 86 -11.41 -2.33 -11.96
CA GLN A 86 -12.82 -2.69 -12.15
C GLN A 86 -13.66 -1.46 -12.52
N ASP A 87 -14.79 -1.67 -13.16
CA ASP A 87 -15.75 -0.58 -13.44
C ASP A 87 -16.56 -0.17 -12.20
N SER A 88 -16.76 -1.10 -11.28
CA SER A 88 -17.44 -0.90 -10.00
C SER A 88 -16.96 -1.99 -9.03
N LEU A 89 -17.22 -1.82 -7.74
CA LEU A 89 -16.86 -2.80 -6.72
C LEU A 89 -17.51 -4.16 -7.01
N ASP A 90 -16.67 -5.18 -7.16
CA ASP A 90 -17.08 -6.56 -7.42
C ASP A 90 -16.13 -7.51 -6.67
N VAL A 91 -16.61 -8.14 -5.59
CA VAL A 91 -15.81 -8.99 -4.69
C VAL A 91 -16.54 -10.29 -4.40
N ALA A 92 -15.88 -11.40 -4.66
CA ALA A 92 -16.33 -12.73 -4.25
C ALA A 92 -15.86 -13.03 -2.83
N PHE A 93 -16.70 -13.74 -2.07
CA PHE A 93 -16.40 -14.18 -0.70
C PHE A 93 -16.77 -15.66 -0.54
N ILE A 94 -15.98 -16.37 0.26
CA ILE A 94 -16.29 -17.72 0.73
C ILE A 94 -16.24 -17.70 2.26
N ASP A 95 -17.40 -17.88 2.90
CA ASP A 95 -17.49 -17.84 4.36
C ASP A 95 -16.90 -19.10 5.02
N ARG A 96 -16.88 -19.13 6.36
CA ARG A 96 -16.35 -20.28 7.12
C ARG A 96 -17.09 -21.59 6.85
N ALA A 97 -18.36 -21.51 6.42
CA ALA A 97 -19.16 -22.68 6.06
C ALA A 97 -18.98 -23.10 4.58
N GLY A 98 -18.06 -22.50 3.85
CA GLY A 98 -17.81 -22.77 2.43
C GLY A 98 -18.85 -22.17 1.48
N ARG A 99 -19.78 -21.33 1.97
CA ARG A 99 -20.81 -20.71 1.13
C ARG A 99 -20.22 -19.56 0.32
N ARG A 100 -20.37 -19.63 -0.99
CA ARG A 100 -19.94 -18.58 -1.91
C ARG A 100 -20.99 -17.48 -1.99
N SER A 101 -20.56 -16.24 -1.99
CA SER A 101 -21.38 -15.06 -2.20
C SER A 101 -20.58 -13.98 -2.93
N ARG A 102 -21.30 -13.03 -3.56
CA ARG A 102 -20.64 -11.98 -4.33
C ARG A 102 -21.29 -10.63 -4.04
N LEU A 103 -20.47 -9.68 -3.57
CA LEU A 103 -20.88 -8.29 -3.42
C LEU A 103 -20.55 -7.57 -4.72
N ARG A 104 -21.59 -7.26 -5.50
CA ARG A 104 -21.48 -6.54 -6.76
C ARG A 104 -22.29 -5.27 -6.72
N CYS A 105 -21.61 -4.13 -6.85
CA CYS A 105 -22.25 -2.83 -6.87
C CYS A 105 -22.63 -2.44 -8.31
N PRO A 106 -23.87 -2.00 -8.57
CA PRO A 106 -24.26 -1.48 -9.88
C PRO A 106 -23.61 -0.11 -10.13
N ARG A 107 -23.59 0.32 -11.39
CA ARG A 107 -23.10 1.66 -11.79
C ARG A 107 -24.13 2.75 -11.48
N LEU A 108 -24.41 2.97 -10.20
CA LEU A 108 -25.29 4.01 -9.69
C LEU A 108 -24.49 5.08 -8.94
N PRO A 109 -24.94 6.33 -8.88
CA PRO A 109 -24.29 7.35 -8.06
C PRO A 109 -24.20 6.94 -6.57
N ALA A 110 -23.18 7.45 -5.86
CA ALA A 110 -23.10 7.30 -4.41
C ALA A 110 -24.32 7.94 -3.72
N PRO A 111 -24.85 7.36 -2.65
CA PRO A 111 -24.46 6.08 -2.03
C PRO A 111 -25.23 4.87 -2.59
N TRP A 112 -26.06 5.05 -3.63
CA TRP A 112 -26.98 4.04 -4.13
C TRP A 112 -26.28 2.80 -4.68
N HIS A 113 -25.09 2.94 -5.29
CA HIS A 113 -24.32 1.78 -5.77
C HIS A 113 -24.05 0.78 -4.66
N LEU A 114 -23.59 1.23 -3.49
CA LEU A 114 -23.32 0.36 -2.33
C LEU A 114 -24.63 -0.15 -1.71
N ALA A 115 -25.63 0.71 -1.54
CA ALA A 115 -26.91 0.34 -0.96
C ALA A 115 -27.57 -0.80 -1.73
N VAL A 116 -27.62 -0.69 -3.07
CA VAL A 116 -28.20 -1.74 -3.94
C VAL A 116 -27.29 -2.98 -3.98
N GLY A 117 -25.97 -2.81 -4.01
CA GLY A 117 -25.03 -3.93 -3.96
C GLY A 117 -25.22 -4.77 -2.71
N VAL A 118 -25.26 -4.14 -1.53
CA VAL A 118 -25.48 -4.82 -0.25
C VAL A 118 -26.91 -5.38 -0.13
N ALA A 119 -27.93 -4.69 -0.66
CA ALA A 119 -29.29 -5.19 -0.66
C ALA A 119 -29.45 -6.50 -1.44
N ARG A 120 -28.66 -6.67 -2.52
CA ARG A 120 -28.67 -7.87 -3.38
C ARG A 120 -27.71 -8.95 -2.93
N TRP A 121 -26.80 -8.65 -1.99
CA TRP A 121 -25.76 -9.58 -1.57
C TRP A 121 -26.32 -10.72 -0.72
N SER A 122 -26.10 -11.97 -1.17
CA SER A 122 -26.57 -13.17 -0.48
C SER A 122 -25.72 -13.58 0.73
N GLY A 123 -24.54 -12.96 0.93
CA GLY A 123 -23.63 -13.26 2.05
C GLY A 123 -24.15 -12.86 3.42
N ILE A 124 -25.21 -12.02 3.48
CA ILE A 124 -25.80 -11.46 4.69
C ILE A 124 -27.33 -11.56 4.68
N GLY A 125 -27.94 -11.61 5.88
CA GLY A 125 -29.38 -11.61 6.04
C GLY A 125 -30.02 -10.21 5.95
N TRP A 126 -31.35 -10.14 5.90
CA TRP A 126 -32.06 -8.86 5.85
C TRP A 126 -31.86 -8.03 7.13
N ARG A 127 -31.76 -8.70 8.30
CA ARG A 127 -31.51 -8.05 9.61
C ARG A 127 -30.15 -7.38 9.66
N ASP A 128 -29.16 -7.92 8.95
CA ASP A 128 -27.80 -7.36 8.90
C ASP A 128 -27.73 -6.04 8.13
N ARG A 129 -28.70 -5.81 7.23
CA ARG A 129 -28.77 -4.60 6.38
C ARG A 129 -29.34 -3.38 7.10
N LEU A 130 -30.18 -3.57 8.13
CA LEU A 130 -30.87 -2.48 8.82
C LEU A 130 -29.91 -1.45 9.47
N PRO A 131 -28.82 -1.87 10.14
CA PRO A 131 -27.90 -0.93 10.77
C PRO A 131 -27.06 -0.08 9.78
N LEU A 132 -27.05 -0.42 8.50
CA LEU A 132 -26.30 0.33 7.48
C LEU A 132 -26.74 1.80 7.35
N ALA A 133 -28.01 2.08 7.64
CA ALA A 133 -28.51 3.46 7.65
C ALA A 133 -27.73 4.35 8.64
N LYS A 134 -27.33 3.82 9.80
CA LYS A 134 -26.52 4.54 10.81
C LYS A 134 -25.11 4.79 10.30
N LEU A 135 -24.54 3.80 9.63
CA LEU A 135 -23.21 3.96 9.02
C LEU A 135 -23.25 5.03 7.91
N GLY A 136 -24.25 4.98 7.03
CA GLY A 136 -24.45 6.00 6.01
C GLY A 136 -24.57 7.42 6.60
N ALA A 137 -25.24 7.56 7.76
CA ALA A 137 -25.31 8.84 8.48
C ALA A 137 -23.94 9.28 9.03
N ALA A 138 -23.13 8.35 9.53
CA ALA A 138 -21.78 8.61 10.05
C ALA A 138 -20.76 8.98 8.97
N LEU A 139 -21.02 8.64 7.69
CA LEU A 139 -20.15 8.99 6.55
C LEU A 139 -20.56 10.26 5.82
N LYS A 140 -21.67 10.93 6.21
CA LYS A 140 -22.10 12.17 5.57
C LYS A 140 -21.06 13.28 5.77
N PRO A 141 -20.87 14.17 4.79
CA PRO A 141 -20.08 15.38 4.98
C PRO A 141 -20.55 16.16 6.20
N GLY A 142 -19.63 16.53 7.07
CA GLY A 142 -19.95 17.26 8.33
C GLY A 142 -20.38 16.37 9.50
N ALA A 143 -20.45 15.04 9.34
CA ALA A 143 -20.65 14.15 10.48
C ALA A 143 -19.48 14.27 11.48
N ALA A 144 -19.80 14.16 12.78
CA ALA A 144 -18.78 14.19 13.83
C ALA A 144 -17.80 13.01 13.65
N PRO A 145 -16.49 13.27 13.66
CA PRO A 145 -15.49 12.20 13.58
C PRO A 145 -15.59 11.28 14.80
N PRO A 146 -15.13 10.03 14.66
CA PRO A 146 -14.98 9.15 15.82
C PRO A 146 -14.04 9.78 16.88
N PRO A 147 -14.27 9.53 18.17
CA PRO A 147 -13.32 9.90 19.21
C PRO A 147 -11.89 9.46 18.88
N PRO A 148 -10.85 10.21 19.23
CA PRO A 148 -9.47 9.92 18.82
C PRO A 148 -8.93 8.56 19.27
N THR A 149 -9.49 7.97 20.32
CA THR A 149 -9.10 6.67 20.88
C THR A 149 -10.07 5.54 20.53
N GLU A 150 -11.17 5.84 19.82
CA GLU A 150 -12.17 4.81 19.48
C GLU A 150 -11.61 3.84 18.44
N THR A 151 -11.67 2.52 18.74
CA THR A 151 -11.28 1.48 17.79
C THR A 151 -12.37 1.24 16.76
N VAL A 152 -12.02 0.60 15.63
CA VAL A 152 -12.99 0.21 14.60
C VAL A 152 -14.07 -0.69 15.19
N ALA A 153 -13.72 -1.66 16.03
CA ALA A 153 -14.69 -2.55 16.68
C ALA A 153 -15.67 -1.77 17.56
N ALA A 154 -15.19 -0.85 18.40
CA ALA A 154 -16.04 -0.01 19.25
C ALA A 154 -16.97 0.88 18.41
N TRP A 155 -16.46 1.48 17.33
CA TRP A 155 -17.24 2.31 16.41
C TRP A 155 -18.35 1.50 15.72
N LEU A 156 -18.03 0.30 15.21
CA LEU A 156 -19.01 -0.59 14.58
C LEU A 156 -20.09 -1.04 15.58
N ALA A 157 -19.70 -1.36 16.84
CA ALA A 157 -20.63 -1.70 17.90
C ALA A 157 -21.55 -0.52 18.24
N ARG A 158 -21.03 0.71 18.36
CA ARG A 158 -21.81 1.93 18.58
C ARG A 158 -22.83 2.18 17.46
N LEU A 159 -22.47 1.85 16.22
CA LEU A 159 -23.37 1.89 15.07
C LEU A 159 -24.29 0.66 14.97
N ARG A 160 -24.22 -0.25 15.94
CA ARG A 160 -25.04 -1.47 16.02
C ARG A 160 -24.88 -2.37 14.80
N GLN A 161 -23.68 -2.45 14.22
CA GLN A 161 -23.40 -3.40 13.15
C GLN A 161 -23.48 -4.83 13.70
N THR A 162 -24.09 -5.73 12.92
CA THR A 162 -24.27 -7.13 13.38
C THR A 162 -22.95 -7.90 13.29
N PRO A 163 -22.76 -8.97 14.09
CA PRO A 163 -21.59 -9.83 14.00
C PRO A 163 -21.36 -10.36 12.57
N ARG A 164 -22.44 -10.74 11.88
CA ARG A 164 -22.34 -11.24 10.50
C ARG A 164 -21.87 -10.16 9.52
N MET A 165 -22.36 -8.93 9.66
CA MET A 165 -21.91 -7.81 8.83
C MET A 165 -20.45 -7.46 9.11
N ILE A 166 -20.04 -7.53 10.37
CA ILE A 166 -18.63 -7.30 10.77
C ILE A 166 -17.76 -8.38 10.12
N GLU A 167 -18.07 -9.66 10.33
CA GLU A 167 -17.29 -10.77 9.78
C GLU A 167 -17.19 -10.73 8.26
N MET A 168 -18.31 -10.47 7.56
CA MET A 168 -18.36 -10.60 6.11
C MET A 168 -17.87 -9.38 5.36
N LEU A 169 -17.97 -8.18 5.94
CA LEU A 169 -17.65 -6.93 5.21
C LEU A 169 -16.68 -6.04 5.96
N TRP A 170 -17.02 -5.63 7.20
CA TRP A 170 -16.28 -4.56 7.85
C TRP A 170 -14.89 -4.99 8.30
N GLU A 171 -14.72 -6.16 8.86
CA GLU A 171 -13.42 -6.67 9.28
C GLU A 171 -12.50 -6.95 8.09
N PRO A 172 -12.91 -7.68 7.03
CA PRO A 172 -12.07 -7.85 5.85
C PRO A 172 -11.66 -6.53 5.20
N LEU A 173 -12.58 -5.56 5.13
CA LEU A 173 -12.29 -4.25 4.55
C LEU A 173 -11.35 -3.41 5.45
N ALA A 174 -11.59 -3.41 6.76
CA ALA A 174 -10.75 -2.68 7.71
C ALA A 174 -9.33 -3.26 7.74
N VAL A 175 -9.20 -4.58 7.81
CA VAL A 175 -7.89 -5.25 7.83
C VAL A 175 -7.15 -5.04 6.51
N ALA A 176 -7.84 -5.09 5.37
CA ALA A 176 -7.22 -4.80 4.08
C ALA A 176 -6.74 -3.34 3.95
N ALA A 177 -7.51 -2.39 4.49
CA ALA A 177 -7.21 -0.96 4.39
C ALA A 177 -6.20 -0.47 5.43
N LEU A 178 -6.22 -1.03 6.64
CA LEU A 178 -5.46 -0.55 7.80
C LEU A 178 -4.27 -1.47 8.16
N ASN A 179 -4.25 -2.67 7.60
CA ASN A 179 -3.30 -3.74 7.97
C ASN A 179 -3.25 -3.99 9.48
N GLN A 180 -4.39 -3.94 10.15
CA GLN A 180 -4.48 -4.14 11.61
C GLN A 180 -5.88 -4.63 12.00
N GLY A 181 -5.97 -5.46 13.05
CA GLY A 181 -7.23 -5.97 13.57
C GLY A 181 -8.17 -4.84 14.05
N ILE A 182 -9.47 -5.04 13.88
CA ILE A 182 -10.49 -4.02 14.20
C ILE A 182 -10.53 -3.64 15.68
N ASP A 183 -10.09 -4.53 16.57
CA ASP A 183 -10.01 -4.29 18.02
C ASP A 183 -8.87 -3.35 18.39
N GLN A 184 -7.88 -3.22 17.54
CA GLN A 184 -6.67 -2.43 17.75
C GLN A 184 -6.65 -1.16 16.89
N ALA A 185 -7.12 -1.22 15.65
CA ALA A 185 -7.04 -0.09 14.73
C ALA A 185 -8.02 1.02 15.13
N LEU A 186 -7.56 2.27 15.08
CA LEU A 186 -8.38 3.46 15.29
C LEU A 186 -9.46 3.61 14.20
N ALA A 187 -10.66 4.01 14.61
CA ALA A 187 -11.80 4.21 13.71
C ALA A 187 -11.62 5.41 12.76
N GLY A 188 -10.93 6.47 13.19
CA GLY A 188 -10.76 7.69 12.39
C GLY A 188 -10.18 7.44 11.00
N PRO A 189 -9.02 6.76 10.85
CA PRO A 189 -8.48 6.36 9.56
C PRO A 189 -9.44 5.50 8.74
N PHE A 190 -10.14 4.55 9.36
CA PHE A 190 -11.11 3.70 8.67
C PHE A 190 -12.29 4.48 8.10
N VAL A 191 -12.90 5.35 8.88
CA VAL A 191 -14.00 6.23 8.44
C VAL A 191 -13.56 7.08 7.24
N ARG A 192 -12.33 7.55 7.23
CA ARG A 192 -11.76 8.34 6.13
C ARG A 192 -11.64 7.51 4.85
N VAL A 193 -11.17 6.26 4.96
CA VAL A 193 -11.13 5.31 3.83
C VAL A 193 -12.54 5.03 3.30
N LEU A 194 -13.51 4.76 4.18
CA LEU A 194 -14.90 4.52 3.80
C LEU A 194 -15.51 5.74 3.09
N ALA A 195 -15.22 6.95 3.59
CA ALA A 195 -15.69 8.18 2.96
C ALA A 195 -15.12 8.32 1.55
N GLN A 196 -13.81 8.12 1.34
CA GLN A 196 -13.20 8.19 0.03
C GLN A 196 -13.75 7.14 -0.95
N MET A 197 -13.96 5.91 -0.49
CA MET A 197 -14.46 4.84 -1.36
C MET A 197 -15.94 4.99 -1.72
N PHE A 198 -16.78 5.49 -0.80
CA PHE A 198 -18.23 5.33 -0.92
C PHE A 198 -19.03 6.61 -1.03
N THR A 199 -18.42 7.79 -0.88
CA THR A 199 -19.16 9.08 -0.99
C THR A 199 -18.86 9.86 -2.28
N GLY A 200 -17.85 9.45 -3.03
CA GLY A 200 -17.46 10.06 -4.31
C GLY A 200 -18.08 9.39 -5.53
N ALA A 201 -17.29 9.21 -6.58
CA ALA A 201 -17.72 8.53 -7.80
C ALA A 201 -17.88 7.02 -7.55
N THR A 202 -18.78 6.37 -8.31
CA THR A 202 -18.99 4.91 -8.23
C THR A 202 -17.68 4.13 -8.40
N ARG A 203 -16.79 4.64 -9.24
CA ARG A 203 -15.50 4.02 -9.54
C ARG A 203 -14.50 4.13 -8.39
N ASP A 204 -14.72 5.04 -7.43
CA ASP A 204 -13.85 5.19 -6.25
C ASP A 204 -13.84 3.94 -5.37
N ALA A 205 -14.93 3.18 -5.35
CA ALA A 205 -15.02 1.91 -4.65
C ALA A 205 -14.42 0.72 -5.42
N ALA A 206 -14.12 0.88 -6.70
CA ALA A 206 -13.60 -0.20 -7.55
C ALA A 206 -12.21 -0.64 -7.08
N LEU A 207 -11.88 -1.91 -7.31
CA LEU A 207 -10.57 -2.47 -7.00
C LEU A 207 -9.74 -2.63 -8.27
N GLY A 208 -8.47 -2.28 -8.18
CA GLY A 208 -7.49 -2.40 -9.25
C GLY A 208 -6.37 -3.35 -8.89
N MET A 209 -5.97 -4.18 -9.85
CA MET A 209 -4.86 -5.10 -9.71
C MET A 209 -3.83 -4.88 -10.80
N THR A 210 -2.56 -5.09 -10.46
CA THR A 210 -1.47 -4.96 -11.43
C THR A 210 -1.31 -6.23 -12.24
N ALA A 211 -1.20 -6.06 -13.56
CA ALA A 211 -0.91 -7.12 -14.51
C ALA A 211 0.54 -7.54 -14.54
N THR A 212 1.40 -6.64 -14.14
CA THR A 212 2.85 -6.81 -14.16
C THR A 212 3.39 -6.83 -12.72
N PRO A 213 4.60 -7.35 -12.50
CA PRO A 213 5.27 -7.20 -11.21
C PRO A 213 5.30 -5.74 -10.74
N LEU A 214 5.27 -5.52 -9.43
CA LEU A 214 5.10 -4.19 -8.84
C LEU A 214 6.18 -3.19 -9.25
N ASP A 215 7.43 -3.61 -9.31
CA ASP A 215 8.53 -2.75 -9.75
C ASP A 215 8.41 -2.37 -11.23
N GLU A 216 7.97 -3.29 -12.06
CA GLU A 216 7.66 -3.02 -13.47
C GLU A 216 6.42 -2.13 -13.61
N MET A 217 5.45 -2.26 -12.71
CA MET A 217 4.21 -1.49 -12.76
C MET A 217 4.47 0.01 -12.68
N TYR A 218 5.36 0.47 -11.78
CA TYR A 218 5.58 1.89 -11.57
C TYR A 218 7.04 2.33 -11.45
N ALA A 219 7.92 1.48 -10.85
CA ALA A 219 9.23 1.96 -10.44
C ALA A 219 10.19 2.11 -11.63
N GLU A 220 10.23 1.15 -12.54
CA GLU A 220 11.03 1.26 -13.76
C GLU A 220 10.49 2.34 -14.74
N PRO A 221 9.16 2.46 -14.98
CA PRO A 221 8.64 3.61 -15.73
C PRO A 221 8.97 4.97 -15.12
N ALA A 222 8.88 5.09 -13.79
CA ALA A 222 9.25 6.34 -13.10
C ALA A 222 10.72 6.66 -13.27
N ARG A 223 11.61 5.67 -13.15
CA ARG A 223 13.04 5.82 -13.43
C ARG A 223 13.27 6.34 -14.85
N ALA A 224 12.71 5.64 -15.84
CA ALA A 224 12.85 6.04 -17.24
C ALA A 224 12.31 7.46 -17.49
N PHE A 225 11.19 7.83 -16.87
CA PHE A 225 10.60 9.16 -16.96
C PHE A 225 11.50 10.25 -16.38
N ILE A 226 12.13 10.00 -15.23
CA ILE A 226 13.03 10.92 -14.53
C ILE A 226 14.33 11.11 -15.35
N GLU A 227 14.93 9.99 -15.79
CA GLU A 227 16.19 9.99 -16.56
C GLU A 227 16.02 10.67 -17.93
N ALA A 228 14.88 10.44 -18.61
CA ALA A 228 14.57 11.11 -19.87
C ALA A 228 14.44 12.66 -19.74
N ARG A 229 14.31 13.17 -18.50
CA ARG A 229 14.23 14.61 -18.19
C ARG A 229 15.51 15.17 -17.54
N GLY A 230 16.62 14.43 -17.67
CA GLY A 230 17.92 14.85 -17.15
C GLY A 230 18.12 14.64 -15.66
N GLY A 231 17.24 13.90 -15.00
CA GLY A 231 17.46 13.38 -13.65
C GLY A 231 18.33 12.12 -13.66
N GLU A 232 18.67 11.65 -12.48
CA GLU A 232 19.47 10.43 -12.28
C GLU A 232 18.88 9.56 -11.17
N VAL A 233 18.90 8.23 -11.34
CA VAL A 233 18.48 7.27 -10.32
C VAL A 233 19.62 6.30 -10.03
N ARG A 234 20.17 6.38 -8.80
CA ARG A 234 21.29 5.53 -8.34
C ARG A 234 20.81 4.46 -7.38
N LEU A 235 21.08 3.20 -7.74
CA LEU A 235 20.90 2.06 -6.86
C LEU A 235 22.18 1.80 -6.05
N ASN A 236 22.04 1.00 -4.98
CA ASN A 236 23.14 0.72 -4.04
C ASN A 236 23.77 1.99 -3.48
N ALA A 237 23.02 3.07 -3.36
CA ALA A 237 23.45 4.39 -2.95
C ALA A 237 22.92 4.72 -1.55
N LEU A 238 23.49 4.05 -0.52
CA LEU A 238 23.14 4.32 0.88
C LEU A 238 23.55 5.74 1.25
N ALA A 239 22.59 6.63 1.34
CA ALA A 239 22.81 8.02 1.68
C ALA A 239 22.80 8.26 3.19
N ARG A 240 23.54 9.29 3.63
CA ARG A 240 23.49 9.89 4.96
C ARG A 240 23.37 11.40 4.84
N VAL A 241 22.67 12.02 5.78
CA VAL A 241 22.44 13.46 5.82
C VAL A 241 23.02 14.00 7.14
N ALA A 242 23.88 14.99 7.04
CA ALA A 242 24.31 15.77 8.20
C ALA A 242 23.51 17.07 8.26
N VAL A 243 23.08 17.44 9.48
CA VAL A 243 22.31 18.66 9.76
C VAL A 243 23.08 19.48 10.78
N ARG A 244 23.24 20.78 10.53
CA ARG A 244 23.86 21.70 11.45
C ARG A 244 23.16 23.05 11.42
N GLY A 245 22.86 23.60 12.60
CA GLY A 245 22.17 24.89 12.74
C GLY A 245 20.80 24.91 12.06
N GLY A 246 20.05 23.81 12.11
CA GLY A 246 18.74 23.70 11.47
C GLY A 246 18.77 23.71 9.95
N ARG A 247 19.90 23.39 9.32
CA ARG A 247 20.09 23.33 7.85
C ARG A 247 20.81 22.04 7.45
N ILE A 248 20.63 21.59 6.21
CA ILE A 248 21.39 20.50 5.63
C ILE A 248 22.85 20.97 5.46
N GLU A 249 23.76 20.28 6.11
CA GLU A 249 25.20 20.55 6.01
C GLU A 249 25.85 19.74 4.89
N SER A 250 25.49 18.46 4.79
CA SER A 250 26.02 17.59 3.72
C SER A 250 25.08 16.42 3.46
N VAL A 251 25.21 15.86 2.26
CA VAL A 251 24.66 14.56 1.87
C VAL A 251 25.82 13.70 1.39
N THR A 252 25.99 12.52 1.96
CA THR A 252 27.05 11.58 1.58
C THR A 252 26.47 10.26 1.09
N VAL A 253 27.16 9.62 0.14
CA VAL A 253 26.86 8.26 -0.33
C VAL A 253 28.11 7.41 -0.17
N ARG A 254 28.06 6.37 0.64
CA ARG A 254 29.19 5.49 0.97
C ARG A 254 30.43 6.25 1.50
N GLY A 255 30.22 7.42 2.13
CA GLY A 255 31.28 8.26 2.64
C GLY A 255 31.69 9.41 1.72
N ASP A 256 31.38 9.35 0.43
CA ASP A 256 31.68 10.39 -0.52
C ASP A 256 30.64 11.51 -0.45
N ALA A 257 31.07 12.74 -0.29
CA ALA A 257 30.18 13.91 -0.25
C ALA A 257 29.64 14.25 -1.65
N LEU A 258 28.34 14.50 -1.71
CA LEU A 258 27.69 15.03 -2.91
C LEU A 258 27.68 16.57 -2.89
N PRO A 259 27.58 17.21 -4.05
CA PRO A 259 27.29 18.65 -4.12
C PRO A 259 26.05 18.98 -3.32
N LEU A 260 26.10 20.07 -2.54
CA LEU A 260 24.98 20.46 -1.67
C LEU A 260 23.74 20.81 -2.50
N PRO A 261 22.61 20.10 -2.31
CA PRO A 261 21.38 20.39 -3.04
C PRO A 261 20.63 21.58 -2.46
N GLY A 262 19.73 22.17 -3.25
CA GLY A 262 18.81 23.19 -2.77
C GLY A 262 17.76 22.61 -1.79
N ALA A 263 17.42 21.33 -1.93
CA ALA A 263 16.51 20.61 -1.02
C ALA A 263 16.78 19.10 -1.03
N VAL A 264 16.39 18.44 0.08
CA VAL A 264 16.40 16.98 0.24
C VAL A 264 15.00 16.50 0.59
N ILE A 265 14.52 15.48 -0.11
CA ILE A 265 13.32 14.73 0.27
C ILE A 265 13.74 13.40 0.87
N ALA A 266 13.51 13.22 2.17
CA ALA A 266 13.69 11.93 2.85
C ALA A 266 12.46 11.06 2.60
N ALA A 267 12.52 10.20 1.59
CA ALA A 267 11.44 9.30 1.19
C ALA A 267 11.66 7.87 1.73
N VAL A 268 12.12 7.78 2.96
CA VAL A 268 12.40 6.53 3.67
C VAL A 268 11.26 6.18 4.62
N PRO A 269 11.05 4.88 4.95
CA PRO A 269 10.06 4.50 5.96
C PRO A 269 10.49 4.99 7.36
N TRP A 270 9.52 5.08 8.30
CA TRP A 270 9.77 5.56 9.68
C TRP A 270 10.94 4.83 10.35
N PHE A 271 11.02 3.52 10.21
CA PHE A 271 12.08 2.71 10.82
C PHE A 271 13.47 2.92 10.20
N GLY A 272 13.53 3.45 8.97
CA GLY A 272 14.78 3.81 8.28
C GLY A 272 15.23 5.24 8.55
N LEU A 273 14.33 6.09 9.04
CA LEU A 273 14.60 7.51 9.21
C LEU A 273 15.70 7.82 10.24
N PRO A 274 15.75 7.17 11.42
CA PRO A 274 16.83 7.42 12.37
C PRO A 274 18.23 7.14 11.80
N GLY A 275 18.34 6.06 10.99
CA GLY A 275 19.60 5.71 10.35
C GLY A 275 20.00 6.60 9.18
N LEU A 276 19.16 7.53 8.74
CA LEU A 276 19.50 8.46 7.67
C LEU A 276 20.43 9.57 8.14
N PHE A 277 20.34 9.99 9.39
CA PHE A 277 21.07 11.14 9.92
C PHE A 277 22.35 10.72 10.65
N GLN A 278 23.43 11.50 10.43
CA GLN A 278 24.66 11.41 11.18
C GLN A 278 24.64 12.48 12.27
N ASP A 279 24.86 12.06 13.54
CA ASP A 279 24.92 12.96 14.71
C ASP A 279 23.75 14.00 14.69
N PRO A 280 22.49 13.52 14.76
CA PRO A 280 21.34 14.42 14.58
C PRO A 280 21.28 15.47 15.68
N GLU A 281 21.19 16.74 15.30
CA GLU A 281 20.98 17.84 16.24
C GLU A 281 19.60 17.77 16.91
N GLY A 282 19.45 18.48 18.03
CA GLY A 282 18.22 18.56 18.82
C GLY A 282 16.97 18.95 18.04
N THR A 283 17.14 19.66 16.92
CA THR A 283 16.06 20.03 15.98
C THR A 283 15.34 18.81 15.38
N LEU A 284 16.03 17.69 15.22
CA LEU A 284 15.47 16.43 14.68
C LEU A 284 14.95 15.50 15.79
N THR A 285 15.25 15.79 17.07
CA THR A 285 14.91 14.89 18.19
C THR A 285 13.42 14.52 18.24
N PRO A 286 12.44 15.43 18.11
CA PRO A 286 11.02 15.06 18.13
C PRO A 286 10.63 14.14 16.96
N LEU A 287 11.15 14.42 15.77
CA LEU A 287 10.90 13.61 14.57
C LEU A 287 11.45 12.19 14.73
N LEU A 288 12.70 12.05 15.19
CA LEU A 288 13.36 10.77 15.37
C LEU A 288 12.77 9.97 16.52
N ALA A 289 12.35 10.64 17.59
CA ALA A 289 11.63 10.00 18.69
C ALA A 289 10.27 9.45 18.23
N ALA A 290 9.51 10.22 17.44
CA ALA A 290 8.25 9.75 16.86
C ALA A 290 8.50 8.55 15.92
N ALA A 291 9.51 8.61 15.08
CA ALA A 291 9.87 7.51 14.19
C ALA A 291 10.25 6.24 14.97
N SER A 292 11.12 6.36 15.98
CA SER A 292 11.56 5.22 16.79
C SER A 292 10.46 4.65 17.67
N GLY A 293 9.52 5.48 18.14
CA GLY A 293 8.38 5.06 18.97
C GLY A 293 7.21 4.48 18.17
N THR A 294 7.22 4.57 16.84
CA THR A 294 6.14 4.05 15.99
C THR A 294 6.26 2.53 15.86
N ALA A 295 5.24 1.82 16.33
CA ALA A 295 5.14 0.38 16.17
C ALA A 295 4.80 -0.02 14.72
N ALA A 296 5.14 -1.26 14.35
CA ALA A 296 4.83 -1.82 13.04
C ALA A 296 3.63 -2.77 13.11
N SER A 297 2.96 -2.96 11.97
CA SER A 297 2.00 -4.04 11.75
C SER A 297 2.47 -4.89 10.57
N PRO A 298 2.60 -6.23 10.76
CA PRO A 298 3.18 -7.12 9.77
C PRO A 298 2.15 -7.64 8.76
N ILE A 299 2.67 -8.12 7.62
CA ILE A 299 1.94 -8.93 6.64
C ILE A 299 2.70 -10.24 6.43
N VAL A 300 1.97 -11.33 6.31
CA VAL A 300 2.47 -12.63 5.86
C VAL A 300 1.76 -13.04 4.59
N THR A 301 2.53 -13.39 3.57
CA THR A 301 2.03 -13.90 2.30
C THR A 301 2.55 -15.32 2.08
N VAL A 302 1.67 -16.25 1.79
CA VAL A 302 2.02 -17.62 1.38
C VAL A 302 1.67 -17.81 -0.08
N ASN A 303 2.69 -18.05 -0.90
CA ASN A 303 2.51 -18.36 -2.30
C ASN A 303 2.44 -19.88 -2.48
N LEU A 304 1.43 -20.36 -3.19
CA LEU A 304 1.19 -21.78 -3.48
C LEU A 304 1.14 -21.98 -4.99
N TRP A 305 1.98 -22.87 -5.51
CA TRP A 305 1.92 -23.32 -6.89
C TRP A 305 1.22 -24.68 -6.97
N LEU A 306 0.20 -24.76 -7.78
CA LEU A 306 -0.68 -25.93 -7.92
C LEU A 306 -0.56 -26.54 -9.32
N ASP A 307 -0.82 -27.85 -9.44
CA ASP A 307 -0.87 -28.57 -10.70
C ASP A 307 -2.04 -28.17 -11.61
N ARG A 308 -3.03 -27.44 -11.05
CA ARG A 308 -4.23 -26.98 -11.77
C ARG A 308 -4.80 -25.69 -11.16
N PRO A 309 -5.54 -24.88 -11.94
CA PRO A 309 -6.30 -23.78 -11.39
C PRO A 309 -7.46 -24.29 -10.52
N VAL A 310 -7.73 -23.60 -9.39
CA VAL A 310 -8.76 -23.97 -8.43
C VAL A 310 -9.75 -22.85 -8.14
N LEU A 311 -9.48 -21.62 -8.56
CA LEU A 311 -10.36 -20.48 -8.35
C LEU A 311 -11.02 -20.05 -9.67
N PRO A 312 -12.34 -19.79 -9.69
CA PRO A 312 -13.01 -19.19 -10.82
C PRO A 312 -12.78 -17.67 -10.92
N ASP A 313 -12.47 -17.04 -9.79
CA ASP A 313 -12.28 -15.59 -9.65
C ASP A 313 -10.80 -15.23 -9.48
N ALA A 314 -10.41 -14.08 -9.99
CA ALA A 314 -9.03 -13.56 -9.85
C ALA A 314 -8.63 -13.34 -8.39
N PHE A 315 -9.58 -13.08 -7.51
CA PHE A 315 -9.36 -13.02 -6.06
C PHE A 315 -10.66 -13.30 -5.29
N VAL A 316 -10.50 -13.78 -4.07
CA VAL A 316 -11.61 -14.15 -3.16
C VAL A 316 -11.26 -13.73 -1.74
N GLY A 317 -12.21 -13.11 -1.04
CA GLY A 317 -12.15 -12.89 0.40
C GLY A 317 -12.53 -14.14 1.17
N LEU A 318 -11.78 -14.44 2.22
CA LEU A 318 -12.01 -15.55 3.14
C LEU A 318 -12.33 -15.04 4.58
N PRO A 319 -13.52 -14.45 4.80
CA PRO A 319 -13.89 -13.87 6.08
C PRO A 319 -13.73 -14.86 7.25
N GLY A 320 -13.18 -14.36 8.36
CA GLY A 320 -12.98 -15.13 9.58
C GLY A 320 -11.85 -16.17 9.52
N ARG A 321 -11.05 -16.25 8.47
CA ARG A 321 -9.84 -17.08 8.35
C ARG A 321 -8.58 -16.27 8.57
N THR A 322 -7.47 -16.96 8.86
CA THR A 322 -6.16 -16.33 9.03
C THR A 322 -5.64 -15.78 7.70
N MET A 323 -5.79 -16.53 6.63
CA MET A 323 -5.53 -16.07 5.26
C MET A 323 -6.80 -15.37 4.76
N GLN A 324 -6.89 -14.05 4.98
CA GLN A 324 -8.11 -13.29 4.70
C GLN A 324 -8.41 -13.16 3.21
N TRP A 325 -7.41 -13.25 2.36
CA TRP A 325 -7.52 -13.07 0.91
C TRP A 325 -6.70 -14.10 0.14
N VAL A 326 -7.27 -14.59 -0.95
CA VAL A 326 -6.59 -15.43 -1.95
C VAL A 326 -6.65 -14.73 -3.29
N PHE A 327 -5.49 -14.60 -3.94
CA PHE A 327 -5.34 -14.03 -5.28
C PHE A 327 -4.81 -15.09 -6.23
N ASP A 328 -5.47 -15.28 -7.37
CA ASP A 328 -4.93 -16.07 -8.48
C ASP A 328 -4.08 -15.18 -9.38
N THR A 329 -2.80 -15.13 -9.09
CA THR A 329 -1.84 -14.28 -9.81
C THR A 329 -1.71 -14.68 -11.28
N SER A 330 -1.97 -15.95 -11.61
CA SER A 330 -2.00 -16.42 -12.99
C SER A 330 -3.18 -15.83 -13.76
N GLN A 331 -4.37 -15.75 -13.16
CA GLN A 331 -5.53 -15.11 -13.77
C GLN A 331 -5.34 -13.59 -13.89
N ILE A 332 -4.87 -12.92 -12.82
CA ILE A 332 -4.63 -11.48 -12.79
C ILE A 332 -3.73 -11.06 -13.95
N ARG A 333 -2.61 -11.76 -14.15
CA ARG A 333 -1.67 -11.48 -15.23
C ARG A 333 -2.25 -11.75 -16.62
N ARG A 334 -3.05 -12.81 -16.81
CA ARG A 334 -3.68 -13.13 -18.10
C ARG A 334 -4.74 -12.10 -18.50
N THR A 335 -5.59 -11.69 -17.57
CA THR A 335 -6.71 -10.77 -17.83
C THR A 335 -6.23 -9.40 -18.30
N SER A 336 -5.05 -8.99 -17.85
CA SER A 336 -4.50 -7.69 -18.16
C SER A 336 -3.61 -7.66 -19.41
N ALA A 337 -3.12 -8.82 -19.87
CA ALA A 337 -2.27 -8.93 -21.08
C ALA A 337 -3.05 -8.82 -22.41
N GLY A 338 -4.36 -8.45 -22.38
CA GLY A 338 -5.20 -8.27 -23.57
C GLY A 338 -4.93 -9.33 -24.64
N SER A 339 -5.53 -10.53 -24.48
CA SER A 339 -5.73 -11.57 -25.51
C SER A 339 -4.69 -11.66 -26.63
N ALA A 340 -3.42 -11.87 -26.33
CA ALA A 340 -2.49 -12.50 -27.26
C ALA A 340 -2.31 -13.96 -26.82
N PRO A 341 -2.86 -14.95 -27.55
CA PRO A 341 -2.55 -16.34 -27.29
C PRO A 341 -1.10 -16.58 -27.75
N GLY A 342 -0.17 -16.67 -26.80
CA GLY A 342 1.19 -17.04 -27.12
C GLY A 342 2.33 -16.60 -26.19
N SER A 343 2.12 -15.66 -25.28
CA SER A 343 3.12 -15.31 -24.28
C SER A 343 2.78 -15.90 -22.92
N ALA A 344 2.80 -17.22 -22.80
CA ALA A 344 3.02 -17.85 -21.50
C ALA A 344 4.41 -17.41 -21.01
N PRO A 345 4.55 -16.87 -19.79
CA PRO A 345 5.87 -16.70 -19.21
C PRO A 345 6.57 -18.05 -19.20
N GLY A 346 7.81 -18.10 -19.65
CA GLY A 346 8.57 -19.28 -20.00
C GLY A 346 8.27 -20.52 -19.16
N SER A 347 7.93 -21.58 -19.84
CA SER A 347 7.86 -22.94 -19.32
C SER A 347 9.28 -23.43 -18.97
N ALA A 348 9.85 -22.93 -17.89
CA ALA A 348 11.04 -23.49 -17.29
C ALA A 348 10.64 -24.10 -15.95
N ALA A 349 10.75 -25.42 -15.88
CA ALA A 349 10.63 -26.29 -14.73
C ALA A 349 9.22 -26.51 -14.13
N GLY A 350 8.60 -27.65 -14.50
CA GLY A 350 7.61 -28.35 -13.69
C GLY A 350 6.22 -27.74 -13.66
N SER A 351 5.38 -28.18 -14.53
CA SER A 351 3.89 -28.29 -14.61
C SER A 351 2.99 -27.55 -13.59
N ALA A 352 3.36 -26.43 -12.99
CA ALA A 352 2.44 -25.64 -12.19
C ALA A 352 1.49 -24.85 -13.10
N ALA A 353 0.20 -25.22 -13.09
CA ALA A 353 -0.83 -24.57 -13.90
C ALA A 353 -1.51 -23.40 -13.18
N GLY A 354 -1.31 -23.24 -11.85
CA GLY A 354 -1.87 -22.18 -11.03
C GLY A 354 -0.87 -21.62 -10.02
N HIS A 355 -0.90 -20.30 -9.79
CA HIS A 355 -0.15 -19.65 -8.72
C HIS A 355 -1.10 -18.79 -7.89
N LEU A 356 -1.26 -19.17 -6.61
CA LEU A 356 -2.08 -18.48 -5.65
C LEU A 356 -1.23 -17.74 -4.62
N SER A 357 -1.64 -16.53 -4.29
CA SER A 357 -1.05 -15.74 -3.21
C SER A 357 -2.09 -15.59 -2.09
N LEU A 358 -1.83 -16.19 -0.92
CA LEU A 358 -2.68 -16.11 0.26
C LEU A 358 -2.11 -15.09 1.24
N VAL A 359 -2.93 -14.12 1.63
CA VAL A 359 -2.47 -12.97 2.41
C VAL A 359 -3.10 -12.96 3.80
N SER A 360 -2.26 -12.78 4.80
CA SER A 360 -2.62 -12.47 6.19
C SER A 360 -2.10 -11.08 6.53
N SER A 361 -3.01 -10.11 6.68
CA SER A 361 -2.73 -8.75 7.15
C SER A 361 -2.94 -8.66 8.66
N GLY A 362 -2.25 -7.73 9.35
CA GLY A 362 -2.26 -7.69 10.80
C GLY A 362 -1.79 -9.02 11.39
N ALA A 363 -0.68 -9.55 10.85
CA ALA A 363 -0.27 -10.95 10.98
C ALA A 363 0.56 -11.23 12.25
N GLU A 364 0.42 -10.43 13.32
CA GLU A 364 1.18 -10.58 14.57
C GLU A 364 1.10 -11.99 15.15
N ALA A 365 -0.10 -12.58 15.10
CA ALA A 365 -0.36 -13.92 15.66
C ALA A 365 0.38 -15.05 14.94
N VAL A 366 0.73 -14.85 13.67
CA VAL A 366 1.35 -15.89 12.82
C VAL A 366 2.75 -15.57 12.35
N LEU A 367 3.21 -14.34 12.53
CA LEU A 367 4.49 -13.85 12.04
C LEU A 367 5.70 -14.75 12.42
N ARG A 368 5.67 -15.31 13.63
CA ARG A 368 6.77 -16.10 14.19
C ARG A 368 6.64 -17.61 13.93
N GLN A 369 5.57 -18.07 13.28
CA GLN A 369 5.43 -19.48 12.93
C GLN A 369 6.48 -19.88 11.87
N SER A 370 6.85 -21.17 11.84
CA SER A 370 7.76 -21.70 10.82
C SER A 370 7.13 -21.61 9.41
N ASN A 371 7.96 -21.69 8.38
CA ASN A 371 7.45 -21.73 6.99
C ASN A 371 6.51 -22.92 6.80
N ASP A 372 6.88 -24.10 7.29
CA ASP A 372 6.05 -25.31 7.14
C ASP A 372 4.69 -25.16 7.82
N ALA A 373 4.65 -24.56 9.03
CA ALA A 373 3.40 -24.29 9.73
C ALA A 373 2.50 -23.30 8.97
N LEU A 374 3.07 -22.25 8.40
CA LEU A 374 2.33 -21.26 7.59
C LEU A 374 1.84 -21.86 6.28
N ILE A 375 2.65 -22.67 5.61
CA ILE A 375 2.25 -23.37 4.39
C ILE A 375 1.13 -24.37 4.68
N ALA A 376 1.26 -25.17 5.75
CA ALA A 376 0.23 -26.11 6.16
C ALA A 376 -1.07 -25.40 6.54
N LEU A 377 -1.00 -24.26 7.23
CA LEU A 377 -2.15 -23.42 7.56
C LEU A 377 -2.84 -22.91 6.28
N ALA A 378 -2.08 -22.27 5.39
CA ALA A 378 -2.61 -21.70 4.16
C ALA A 378 -3.23 -22.76 3.26
N TRP A 379 -2.58 -23.92 3.10
CA TRP A 379 -3.06 -25.04 2.30
C TRP A 379 -4.34 -25.65 2.88
N ARG A 380 -4.40 -25.83 4.20
CA ARG A 380 -5.61 -26.30 4.89
C ARG A 380 -6.77 -25.32 4.71
N GLU A 381 -6.58 -24.03 5.00
CA GLU A 381 -7.63 -23.02 4.87
C GLU A 381 -8.14 -22.86 3.44
N LEU A 382 -7.25 -23.00 2.44
CA LEU A 382 -7.63 -23.01 1.03
C LEU A 382 -8.52 -24.21 0.70
N ARG A 383 -8.13 -25.42 1.11
CA ARG A 383 -8.93 -26.65 0.86
C ARG A 383 -10.28 -26.64 1.58
N ASP A 384 -10.32 -26.09 2.78
CA ASP A 384 -11.57 -25.95 3.55
C ASP A 384 -12.54 -24.94 2.89
N ALA A 385 -11.97 -23.90 2.24
CA ALA A 385 -12.78 -22.87 1.59
C ALA A 385 -13.15 -23.22 0.14
N VAL A 386 -12.26 -23.88 -0.57
CA VAL A 386 -12.34 -24.12 -2.03
C VAL A 386 -12.33 -25.63 -2.28
N PRO A 387 -13.51 -26.27 -2.44
CA PRO A 387 -13.58 -27.73 -2.66
C PRO A 387 -12.76 -28.21 -3.86
N GLU A 388 -12.63 -27.40 -4.89
CA GLU A 388 -11.82 -27.68 -6.08
C GLU A 388 -10.33 -27.89 -5.75
N ALA A 389 -9.85 -27.28 -4.67
CA ALA A 389 -8.48 -27.46 -4.18
C ALA A 389 -8.23 -28.86 -3.58
N ALA A 390 -9.28 -29.60 -3.22
CA ALA A 390 -9.13 -30.99 -2.73
C ALA A 390 -8.54 -31.94 -3.77
N ALA A 391 -8.79 -31.67 -5.07
CA ALA A 391 -8.27 -32.46 -6.19
C ALA A 391 -6.94 -31.93 -6.76
N ALA A 392 -6.44 -30.81 -6.22
CA ALA A 392 -5.18 -30.23 -6.65
C ALA A 392 -4.00 -30.75 -5.83
N THR A 393 -2.82 -30.79 -6.46
CA THR A 393 -1.56 -31.11 -5.81
C THR A 393 -0.77 -29.81 -5.58
N LEU A 394 -0.29 -29.65 -4.35
CA LEU A 394 0.66 -28.59 -4.04
C LEU A 394 2.02 -28.96 -4.60
N VAL A 395 2.45 -28.24 -5.64
CA VAL A 395 3.74 -28.47 -6.31
C VAL A 395 4.86 -27.79 -5.54
N ARG A 396 4.61 -26.56 -5.07
CA ARG A 396 5.59 -25.73 -4.37
C ARG A 396 4.89 -24.69 -3.50
N ALA A 397 5.59 -24.22 -2.47
CA ALA A 397 5.15 -23.08 -1.65
C ALA A 397 6.34 -22.23 -1.21
N THR A 398 6.10 -20.92 -1.05
CA THR A 398 7.04 -19.99 -0.42
C THR A 398 6.32 -19.07 0.55
N VAL A 399 7.04 -18.57 1.54
CA VAL A 399 6.51 -17.65 2.55
C VAL A 399 7.30 -16.35 2.48
N VAL A 400 6.57 -15.25 2.34
CA VAL A 400 7.11 -13.88 2.42
C VAL A 400 6.60 -13.25 3.70
N ARG A 401 7.51 -12.68 4.48
CA ARG A 401 7.20 -11.92 5.69
C ARG A 401 7.65 -10.49 5.53
N GLU A 402 6.74 -9.57 5.76
CA GLU A 402 7.03 -8.15 5.88
C GLU A 402 6.72 -7.70 7.32
N PRO A 403 7.69 -7.80 8.24
CA PRO A 403 7.46 -7.45 9.64
C PRO A 403 7.11 -5.98 9.86
N GLN A 404 7.57 -5.11 8.97
CA GLN A 404 7.36 -3.67 8.98
C GLN A 404 6.57 -3.22 7.75
N ALA A 405 5.51 -3.96 7.40
CA ALA A 405 4.69 -3.71 6.22
C ALA A 405 4.01 -2.33 6.29
N SER A 406 3.45 -1.99 7.45
CA SER A 406 2.84 -0.68 7.73
C SER A 406 3.16 -0.23 9.15
N PHE A 407 3.01 1.08 9.41
CA PHE A 407 2.99 1.58 10.79
C PHE A 407 1.66 1.20 11.46
N SER A 408 1.71 1.01 12.79
CA SER A 408 0.53 0.69 13.60
C SER A 408 -0.42 1.90 13.71
N LEU A 409 -1.71 1.61 13.65
CA LEU A 409 -2.80 2.56 13.89
C LEU A 409 -3.49 2.31 15.24
N ALA A 410 -2.83 1.63 16.17
CA ALA A 410 -3.34 1.42 17.51
C ALA A 410 -3.34 2.74 18.32
N PRO A 411 -4.22 2.87 19.33
CA PRO A 411 -4.14 3.99 20.28
C PRO A 411 -2.75 4.12 20.93
N GLY A 412 -2.33 5.33 21.22
CA GLY A 412 -1.05 5.61 21.89
C GLY A 412 0.18 5.64 20.98
N GLN A 413 0.02 5.49 19.67
CA GLN A 413 1.13 5.72 18.75
C GLN A 413 1.53 7.20 18.72
N PRO A 414 2.82 7.52 18.48
CA PRO A 414 3.27 8.88 18.27
C PRO A 414 2.52 9.57 17.14
N ALA A 415 2.34 10.90 17.24
CA ALA A 415 1.79 11.68 16.14
C ALA A 415 2.70 11.58 14.89
N ARG A 416 2.08 11.40 13.74
CA ARG A 416 2.80 11.37 12.48
C ARG A 416 3.26 12.76 12.06
N PRO A 417 4.47 12.91 11.50
CA PRO A 417 4.97 14.20 11.06
C PRO A 417 4.25 14.70 9.81
N GLY A 418 4.26 16.01 9.61
CA GLY A 418 3.91 16.62 8.33
C GLY A 418 5.03 16.45 7.28
N THR A 419 4.78 16.95 6.07
CA THR A 419 5.76 16.93 4.96
C THR A 419 6.98 17.80 5.26
N ARG A 420 6.79 18.99 5.86
CA ARG A 420 7.86 19.91 6.22
C ARG A 420 8.47 19.56 7.56
N THR A 421 9.78 19.69 7.67
CA THR A 421 10.50 19.48 8.94
C THR A 421 10.96 20.82 9.53
N ALA A 422 11.49 20.78 10.73
CA ALA A 422 12.14 21.93 11.34
C ALA A 422 13.52 22.27 10.73
N VAL A 423 14.03 21.45 9.81
CA VAL A 423 15.30 21.66 9.10
C VAL A 423 15.00 22.28 7.75
N ALA A 424 15.62 23.44 7.49
CA ALA A 424 15.47 24.15 6.23
C ALA A 424 15.94 23.30 5.05
N GLY A 425 15.09 23.16 4.03
CA GLY A 425 15.38 22.36 2.83
C GLY A 425 15.20 20.86 2.99
N LEU A 426 14.81 20.34 4.19
CA LEU A 426 14.53 18.94 4.42
C LEU A 426 13.01 18.67 4.49
N LEU A 427 12.52 17.85 3.57
CA LEU A 427 11.12 17.43 3.51
C LEU A 427 11.01 15.91 3.67
N LEU A 428 9.83 15.43 4.08
CA LEU A 428 9.51 14.01 4.21
C LEU A 428 8.51 13.60 3.15
N ALA A 429 8.68 12.38 2.61
CA ALA A 429 7.75 11.77 1.67
C ALA A 429 7.67 10.27 1.89
N SER A 430 6.65 9.81 2.61
CA SER A 430 6.35 8.38 2.80
C SER A 430 4.90 8.20 3.20
N ASP A 431 4.41 6.95 3.20
CA ASP A 431 3.10 6.60 3.71
C ASP A 431 2.90 6.98 5.19
N TRP A 432 4.00 7.07 5.96
CA TRP A 432 4.01 7.45 7.37
C TRP A 432 3.79 8.96 7.61
N VAL A 433 4.09 9.83 6.63
CA VAL A 433 3.78 11.25 6.71
C VAL A 433 2.26 11.45 6.87
N ASP A 434 1.83 12.39 7.71
CA ASP A 434 0.40 12.61 7.95
C ASP A 434 -0.30 13.23 6.73
N THR A 435 -0.86 12.36 5.93
CA THR A 435 -1.75 12.69 4.82
C THR A 435 -3.22 12.62 5.23
N GLY A 436 -3.48 12.14 6.43
CA GLY A 436 -4.79 11.74 6.90
C GLY A 436 -5.19 10.33 6.51
N LEU A 437 -4.43 9.65 5.67
CA LEU A 437 -4.68 8.28 5.21
C LEU A 437 -3.92 7.25 6.06
N PRO A 438 -4.34 5.98 6.08
CA PRO A 438 -3.53 4.88 6.61
C PRO A 438 -2.29 4.63 5.74
N ALA A 439 -1.50 3.60 6.10
CA ALA A 439 -0.30 3.18 5.36
C ALA A 439 -0.66 2.58 4.00
N THR A 440 -0.92 3.41 3.03
CA THR A 440 -1.33 3.02 1.67
C THR A 440 -0.38 3.58 0.62
N ILE A 441 -0.43 2.99 -0.58
CA ILE A 441 0.25 3.54 -1.77
C ILE A 441 -0.21 4.99 -2.01
N GLU A 442 -1.52 5.27 -1.88
CA GLU A 442 -2.07 6.61 -2.05
C GLU A 442 -1.46 7.61 -1.05
N SER A 443 -1.34 7.22 0.23
CA SER A 443 -0.69 8.05 1.25
C SER A 443 0.76 8.39 0.87
N ALA A 444 1.51 7.41 0.38
CA ALA A 444 2.88 7.61 -0.05
C ALA A 444 2.97 8.59 -1.23
N VAL A 445 2.13 8.42 -2.24
CA VAL A 445 2.13 9.31 -3.43
C VAL A 445 1.65 10.72 -3.07
N VAL A 446 0.58 10.85 -2.28
CA VAL A 446 0.10 12.14 -1.77
C VAL A 446 1.21 12.90 -1.03
N SER A 447 1.95 12.21 -0.15
CA SER A 447 3.07 12.82 0.57
C SER A 447 4.21 13.23 -0.37
N GLY A 448 4.53 12.41 -1.36
CA GLY A 448 5.52 12.70 -2.40
C GLY A 448 5.15 13.94 -3.22
N HIS A 449 3.89 14.00 -3.68
CA HIS A 449 3.40 15.17 -4.43
C HIS A 449 3.39 16.43 -3.57
N ARG A 450 2.99 16.36 -2.29
CA ARG A 450 3.07 17.50 -1.35
C ARG A 450 4.50 18.00 -1.18
N ALA A 451 5.47 17.11 -1.01
CA ALA A 451 6.88 17.48 -0.88
C ALA A 451 7.41 18.18 -2.14
N ALA A 452 7.04 17.64 -3.32
CA ALA A 452 7.40 18.29 -4.59
C ALA A 452 6.76 19.66 -4.73
N ASP A 453 5.48 19.83 -4.42
CA ASP A 453 4.75 21.10 -4.50
C ASP A 453 5.29 22.14 -3.53
N ASP A 454 5.69 21.74 -2.33
CA ASP A 454 6.33 22.66 -1.37
C ASP A 454 7.67 23.19 -1.90
N ILE A 455 8.47 22.35 -2.56
CA ILE A 455 9.71 22.80 -3.24
C ILE A 455 9.40 23.74 -4.40
N LEU A 456 8.46 23.36 -5.29
CA LEU A 456 8.12 24.15 -6.48
C LEU A 456 7.53 25.52 -6.14
N SER A 457 6.81 25.62 -5.02
CA SER A 457 6.22 26.88 -4.52
C SER A 457 7.14 27.68 -3.59
N GLY A 458 8.39 27.25 -3.38
CA GLY A 458 9.34 27.92 -2.49
C GLY A 458 9.05 27.76 -0.98
N ARG A 459 8.14 26.88 -0.59
CA ARG A 459 7.75 26.63 0.81
C ARG A 459 8.61 25.58 1.52
N ALA A 460 9.73 25.18 0.95
CA ALA A 460 10.67 24.23 1.56
C ALA A 460 11.43 24.79 2.78
N GLN A 461 11.20 26.04 3.16
CA GLN A 461 11.74 26.65 4.36
C GLN A 461 10.83 26.31 5.56
N PRO A 462 11.37 26.21 6.81
CA PRO A 462 10.55 26.07 8.00
C PRO A 462 9.55 27.23 8.11
N ASP A 463 8.35 26.94 8.60
CA ASP A 463 7.46 28.03 9.01
C ASP A 463 8.19 28.86 10.07
N GLY A 464 8.30 30.16 9.87
CA GLY A 464 8.86 31.06 10.90
C GLY A 464 8.07 30.91 12.21
N PRO A 465 8.66 31.28 13.36
CA PRO A 465 7.94 31.21 14.63
C PRO A 465 6.58 31.91 14.45
N PRO A 466 5.51 31.41 15.08
CA PRO A 466 4.20 32.04 15.00
C PRO A 466 4.38 33.49 15.32
N ARG A 467 3.97 34.38 14.43
CA ARG A 467 3.94 35.83 14.68
C ARG A 467 2.93 36.01 15.82
N GLY A 468 3.46 36.34 16.99
CA GLY A 468 2.71 36.61 18.21
C GLY A 468 1.70 37.76 18.07
#